data_b6caadd231715ec01876f8171db91dbd
#
_entry.id   b6caadd231715ec01876f8171db91dbd
#
_cell.length_a   1.000
_cell.length_b   1.000
_cell.length_c   1.000
_cell.angle_alpha   90.00
_cell.angle_beta   90.00
_cell.angle_gamma   90.00
#
_symmetry.space_group_name_H-M   'P 1'
#
loop_
_entity.id
_entity.type
_entity.pdbx_description
1 polymer ?
#
loop_
_entity_poly.entity_id
_entity_poly.type
_entity_poly.pdbx_seq_one_letter_code
_entity_poly.pdbx_strand_id
1 'polypeptide(L)'
;MNINRMLMLATAVASLTANAQVKLNDKNANAYDLGYGVEISNFLSTASATTITGEELQQTSATNLAQALYGRLPGLTALSQGGFSGDENKGATFNIRGFHTLNDTGILILVDGYERPIDRLSVEEVESVTVLKDAAATALLGHEGINGAILVKTKRGAEGKTRVKVGYSHKFQFDPEFADMVDGYGYASAFNRARRNDGLSAAYTEQELNLFKDGSDPYFYPNVNWRDLTFKNTAEEDHAYVSVYGGTNKVKYYTHIDYTDVRGALKDTRQTTMRSCASRRPISVPTSTSASPTRLSCR
;
A
#
# COMPACT_ATOMS: atom_id res chain seq x y z
N MET A 1 -38.06 -30.71 12.85
CA MET A 1 -36.82 -29.90 12.99
C MET A 1 -36.13 -30.39 14.27
N ASN A 2 -34.96 -31.03 14.15
CA ASN A 2 -34.31 -31.76 15.25
C ASN A 2 -33.80 -30.81 16.33
N ILE A 3 -34.18 -31.09 17.58
CA ILE A 3 -33.78 -30.35 18.81
C ILE A 3 -32.24 -30.11 18.86
N ASN A 4 -31.44 -31.08 18.39
CA ASN A 4 -29.98 -30.94 18.33
C ASN A 4 -29.49 -29.88 17.36
N ARG A 5 -30.22 -29.58 16.27
CA ARG A 5 -29.88 -28.45 15.37
C ARG A 5 -30.23 -27.09 15.98
N MET A 6 -31.26 -27.04 16.79
CA MET A 6 -31.66 -25.82 17.51
C MET A 6 -30.67 -25.49 18.64
N LEU A 7 -30.16 -26.51 19.32
CA LEU A 7 -29.10 -26.33 20.32
C LEU A 7 -27.79 -25.87 19.70
N MET A 8 -27.37 -26.40 18.55
CA MET A 8 -26.17 -25.96 17.85
C MET A 8 -26.28 -24.52 17.30
N LEU A 9 -27.46 -24.11 16.84
CA LEU A 9 -27.72 -22.74 16.43
C LEU A 9 -27.69 -21.76 17.63
N ALA A 10 -28.24 -22.15 18.77
CA ALA A 10 -28.25 -21.36 19.98
C ALA A 10 -26.84 -21.19 20.57
N THR A 11 -25.99 -22.23 20.53
CA THR A 11 -24.59 -22.12 20.96
C THR A 11 -23.74 -21.28 19.99
N ALA A 12 -23.99 -21.36 18.67
CA ALA A 12 -23.30 -20.54 17.69
C ALA A 12 -23.65 -19.04 17.82
N VAL A 13 -24.92 -18.72 18.08
CA VAL A 13 -25.36 -17.33 18.33
C VAL A 13 -24.82 -16.83 19.66
N ALA A 14 -24.78 -17.66 20.71
CA ALA A 14 -24.22 -17.26 22.00
C ALA A 14 -22.71 -17.02 21.92
N SER A 15 -21.95 -17.77 21.11
CA SER A 15 -20.52 -17.55 20.91
C SER A 15 -20.24 -16.29 20.08
N LEU A 16 -21.09 -15.94 19.12
CA LEU A 16 -21.01 -14.69 18.35
C LEU A 16 -21.27 -13.46 19.23
N THR A 17 -22.28 -13.54 20.13
CA THR A 17 -22.59 -12.44 21.04
C THR A 17 -21.53 -12.29 22.16
N ALA A 18 -20.96 -13.37 22.65
CA ALA A 18 -19.86 -13.33 23.62
C ALA A 18 -18.59 -12.69 23.04
N ASN A 19 -18.23 -13.01 21.79
CA ASN A 19 -17.10 -12.38 21.11
C ASN A 19 -17.35 -10.89 20.79
N ALA A 20 -18.59 -10.50 20.50
CA ALA A 20 -18.96 -9.10 20.29
C ALA A 20 -18.91 -8.31 21.60
N GLN A 21 -19.32 -8.90 22.73
CA GLN A 21 -19.25 -8.24 24.03
C GLN A 21 -17.82 -8.11 24.58
N VAL A 22 -16.95 -9.08 24.30
CA VAL A 22 -15.52 -8.98 24.66
C VAL A 22 -14.83 -7.85 23.89
N LYS A 23 -15.17 -7.62 22.63
CA LYS A 23 -14.66 -6.45 21.86
C LYS A 23 -15.23 -5.12 22.38
N LEU A 24 -16.43 -5.08 22.91
CA LEU A 24 -17.03 -3.86 23.44
C LEU A 24 -16.49 -3.44 24.81
N ASN A 25 -15.89 -4.35 25.56
CA ASN A 25 -15.34 -4.10 26.91
C ASN A 25 -13.87 -3.73 26.90
N ASP A 26 -13.18 -3.84 25.76
CA ASP A 26 -11.80 -3.41 25.63
C ASP A 26 -11.76 -1.90 25.33
N LYS A 27 -11.71 -1.10 26.41
CA LYS A 27 -11.73 0.37 26.37
C LYS A 27 -10.60 0.96 25.52
N ASN A 28 -9.57 0.20 25.22
CA ASN A 28 -8.42 0.62 24.42
C ASN A 28 -8.52 0.20 22.93
N ALA A 29 -9.38 -0.77 22.59
CA ALA A 29 -9.53 -1.26 21.21
C ALA A 29 -10.30 -0.31 20.30
N ASN A 30 -10.94 0.72 20.87
CA ASN A 30 -11.81 1.66 20.16
C ASN A 30 -11.41 3.12 20.38
N ALA A 31 -10.13 3.42 20.48
CA ALA A 31 -9.65 4.79 20.55
C ALA A 31 -9.08 5.21 19.19
N TYR A 32 -9.42 6.41 18.73
CA TYR A 32 -8.76 7.04 17.60
C TYR A 32 -7.56 7.83 18.08
N ASP A 33 -6.42 7.62 17.43
CA ASP A 33 -5.28 8.52 17.55
C ASP A 33 -5.55 9.76 16.69
N LEU A 34 -5.56 10.93 17.29
CA LEU A 34 -5.72 12.21 16.62
C LEU A 34 -4.38 12.91 16.36
N GLY A 35 -3.28 12.25 16.63
CA GLY A 35 -1.94 12.80 16.53
C GLY A 35 -1.41 13.37 17.85
N TYR A 36 -0.10 13.58 17.91
CA TYR A 36 0.62 14.15 19.07
C TYR A 36 0.34 13.47 20.42
N GLY A 37 -0.08 12.19 20.40
CA GLY A 37 -0.38 11.41 21.60
C GLY A 37 -1.76 11.66 22.20
N VAL A 38 -2.65 12.32 21.48
CA VAL A 38 -4.05 12.51 21.86
C VAL A 38 -4.88 11.34 21.32
N GLU A 39 -5.41 10.54 22.23
CA GLU A 39 -6.30 9.41 21.93
C GLU A 39 -7.72 9.74 22.45
N ILE A 40 -8.71 9.61 21.59
CA ILE A 40 -10.12 9.80 21.96
C ILE A 40 -10.87 8.48 21.75
N SER A 41 -11.65 8.10 22.77
CA SER A 41 -12.53 6.93 22.65
C SER A 41 -13.50 7.13 21.48
N ASN A 42 -13.63 6.12 20.64
CA ASN A 42 -14.54 6.09 19.49
C ASN A 42 -15.99 6.45 19.88
N PHE A 43 -16.42 6.04 21.07
CA PHE A 43 -17.79 6.30 21.57
C PHE A 43 -18.02 7.77 21.95
N LEU A 44 -16.99 8.50 22.35
CA LEU A 44 -17.07 9.90 22.78
C LEU A 44 -16.66 10.87 21.67
N SER A 45 -16.11 10.35 20.57
CA SER A 45 -15.58 11.17 19.48
C SER A 45 -16.71 11.65 18.57
N THR A 46 -16.78 12.96 18.33
CA THR A 46 -17.57 13.56 17.26
C THR A 46 -16.75 13.64 15.95
N ALA A 47 -15.46 13.33 16.02
CA ALA A 47 -14.56 13.35 14.89
C ALA A 47 -14.73 12.11 14.00
N SER A 48 -14.69 12.31 12.68
CA SER A 48 -14.76 11.22 11.71
C SER A 48 -13.35 10.69 11.43
N ALA A 49 -12.99 9.61 12.09
CA ALA A 49 -11.75 8.90 11.89
C ALA A 49 -12.02 7.42 11.57
N THR A 50 -11.05 6.76 10.94
CA THR A 50 -11.10 5.32 10.69
C THR A 50 -9.71 4.76 10.92
N THR A 51 -9.62 3.70 11.69
CA THR A 51 -8.35 3.03 12.00
C THR A 51 -8.35 1.61 11.45
N ILE A 52 -7.22 1.18 10.91
CA ILE A 52 -6.93 -0.20 10.54
C ILE A 52 -5.70 -0.66 11.32
N THR A 53 -5.72 -1.90 11.78
CA THR A 53 -4.60 -2.49 12.52
C THR A 53 -3.52 -3.02 11.58
N GLY A 54 -2.26 -3.06 12.05
CA GLY A 54 -1.17 -3.65 11.28
C GLY A 54 -1.38 -5.15 11.01
N GLU A 55 -2.11 -5.87 11.88
CA GLU A 55 -2.46 -7.27 11.65
C GLU A 55 -3.42 -7.44 10.48
N GLU A 56 -4.41 -6.55 10.35
CA GLU A 56 -5.31 -6.54 9.20
C GLU A 56 -4.58 -6.16 7.91
N LEU A 57 -3.64 -5.21 7.97
CA LEU A 57 -2.81 -4.84 6.83
C LEU A 57 -1.90 -5.98 6.36
N GLN A 58 -1.34 -6.78 7.27
CA GLN A 58 -0.52 -7.94 6.94
C GLN A 58 -1.27 -9.09 6.27
N GLN A 59 -2.61 -9.07 6.24
CA GLN A 59 -3.40 -10.02 5.45
C GLN A 59 -3.33 -9.74 3.95
N THR A 60 -2.81 -8.58 3.54
CA THR A 60 -2.54 -8.28 2.14
C THR A 60 -1.19 -8.86 1.73
N SER A 61 -1.04 -9.12 0.44
CA SER A 61 0.27 -9.47 -0.13
C SER A 61 1.16 -8.26 -0.42
N ALA A 62 0.76 -7.05 -0.02
CA ALA A 62 1.54 -5.85 -0.26
C ALA A 62 2.75 -5.79 0.69
N THR A 63 3.91 -5.47 0.16
CA THR A 63 5.17 -5.25 0.92
C THR A 63 5.33 -3.80 1.34
N ASN A 64 4.65 -2.90 0.63
CA ASN A 64 4.69 -1.46 0.83
C ASN A 64 3.39 -1.00 1.48
N LEU A 65 3.47 -0.15 2.51
CA LEU A 65 2.30 0.35 3.23
C LEU A 65 1.33 1.11 2.31
N ALA A 66 1.84 1.90 1.36
CA ALA A 66 0.99 2.65 0.45
C ALA A 66 0.08 1.72 -0.37
N GLN A 67 0.60 0.61 -0.84
CA GLN A 67 -0.18 -0.41 -1.57
C GLN A 67 -1.13 -1.18 -0.65
N ALA A 68 -0.73 -1.44 0.60
CA ALA A 68 -1.56 -2.14 1.57
C ALA A 68 -2.84 -1.37 1.94
N LEU A 69 -2.84 -0.05 1.76
CA LEU A 69 -3.98 0.81 2.08
C LEU A 69 -5.06 0.84 0.99
N TYR A 70 -4.82 0.28 -0.20
CA TYR A 70 -5.81 0.29 -1.29
C TYR A 70 -7.11 -0.40 -0.90
N GLY A 71 -8.22 0.38 -0.93
CA GLY A 71 -9.56 -0.14 -0.64
C GLY A 71 -9.81 -0.62 0.78
N ARG A 72 -8.91 -0.33 1.74
CA ARG A 72 -9.01 -0.81 3.12
C ARG A 72 -9.67 0.16 4.09
N LEU A 73 -9.58 1.44 3.83
CA LEU A 73 -10.08 2.48 4.73
C LEU A 73 -11.22 3.26 4.08
N PRO A 74 -12.44 3.21 4.64
CA PRO A 74 -13.58 3.97 4.11
C PRO A 74 -13.28 5.46 4.08
N GLY A 75 -13.49 6.10 2.92
CA GLY A 75 -13.26 7.52 2.70
C GLY A 75 -11.81 7.87 2.31
N LEU A 76 -10.89 6.92 2.28
CA LEU A 76 -9.57 7.07 1.69
C LEU A 76 -9.60 6.53 0.26
N THR A 77 -9.29 7.36 -0.72
CA THR A 77 -9.03 6.95 -2.09
C THR A 77 -7.53 6.90 -2.29
N ALA A 78 -7.01 5.74 -2.61
CA ALA A 78 -5.61 5.55 -2.96
C ALA A 78 -5.54 5.22 -4.45
N LEU A 79 -4.85 6.07 -5.20
CA LEU A 79 -4.65 5.91 -6.63
C LEU A 79 -3.20 5.52 -6.88
N SER A 80 -3.00 4.36 -7.48
CA SER A 80 -1.69 4.00 -8.02
C SER A 80 -1.41 4.86 -9.24
N GLN A 81 -0.24 5.46 -9.31
CA GLN A 81 0.15 6.28 -10.47
C GLN A 81 0.41 5.45 -11.74
N GLY A 82 -0.05 4.23 -11.74
CA GLY A 82 0.13 3.30 -12.85
C GLY A 82 1.60 2.90 -12.99
N GLY A 83 1.86 1.80 -13.63
CA GLY A 83 3.19 1.28 -13.84
C GLY A 83 3.14 -0.20 -14.06
N PHE A 84 4.26 -0.70 -14.51
CA PHE A 84 4.42 -2.12 -14.69
C PHE A 84 4.63 -2.80 -13.34
N SER A 85 4.25 -4.06 -13.23
CA SER A 85 4.59 -4.89 -12.08
C SER A 85 6.09 -4.78 -11.77
N GLY A 86 6.42 -4.53 -10.52
CA GLY A 86 7.79 -4.41 -10.08
C GLY A 86 8.38 -2.99 -10.06
N ASP A 87 7.59 -1.96 -10.29
CA ASP A 87 8.03 -0.59 -10.07
C ASP A 87 7.67 -0.14 -8.64
N GLU A 88 8.58 -0.34 -7.70
CA GLU A 88 8.41 0.07 -6.30
C GLU A 88 8.45 1.59 -6.09
N ASN A 89 8.99 2.35 -7.05
CA ASN A 89 9.15 3.79 -6.90
C ASN A 89 7.86 4.57 -7.16
N LYS A 90 6.79 3.89 -7.57
CA LYS A 90 5.51 4.54 -7.78
C LYS A 90 4.73 4.60 -6.48
N GLY A 91 4.80 5.75 -5.87
CA GLY A 91 3.98 6.10 -4.73
C GLY A 91 2.48 6.05 -5.06
N ALA A 92 1.66 5.92 -4.04
CA ALA A 92 0.23 6.12 -4.17
C ALA A 92 -0.09 7.59 -3.96
N THR A 93 -0.98 8.14 -4.79
CA THR A 93 -1.63 9.41 -4.50
C THR A 93 -2.86 9.15 -3.65
N PHE A 94 -2.93 9.81 -2.51
CA PHE A 94 -4.02 9.65 -1.58
C PHE A 94 -4.95 10.86 -1.61
N ASN A 95 -6.25 10.61 -1.53
CA ASN A 95 -7.28 11.63 -1.37
C ASN A 95 -8.29 11.17 -0.33
N ILE A 96 -8.70 12.08 0.54
CA ILE A 96 -9.70 11.81 1.55
C ILE A 96 -11.00 12.49 1.14
N ARG A 97 -12.08 11.70 0.94
CA ARG A 97 -13.40 12.17 0.49
C ARG A 97 -13.39 12.90 -0.86
N GLY A 98 -12.39 12.62 -1.72
CA GLY A 98 -12.26 13.20 -3.06
C GLY A 98 -11.43 14.49 -3.08
N PHE A 99 -11.50 15.19 -4.19
CA PHE A 99 -10.78 16.45 -4.41
C PHE A 99 -11.57 17.63 -3.84
N HIS A 100 -10.98 18.39 -2.92
CA HIS A 100 -11.62 19.54 -2.26
C HIS A 100 -11.15 20.89 -2.81
N THR A 101 -10.04 20.92 -3.50
CA THR A 101 -9.40 22.13 -4.02
C THR A 101 -8.78 21.85 -5.39
N LEU A 102 -8.66 22.90 -6.20
CA LEU A 102 -8.01 22.84 -7.51
C LEU A 102 -6.52 23.10 -7.43
N ASN A 103 -6.02 23.61 -6.31
CA ASN A 103 -4.61 24.02 -6.19
C ASN A 103 -3.73 22.91 -5.64
N ASP A 104 -3.94 22.55 -4.38
CA ASP A 104 -3.18 21.50 -3.71
C ASP A 104 -4.13 20.52 -3.01
N THR A 105 -4.06 19.26 -3.40
CA THR A 105 -4.85 18.17 -2.87
C THR A 105 -4.03 17.25 -1.95
N GLY A 106 -2.79 17.62 -1.67
CA GLY A 106 -1.91 16.87 -0.78
C GLY A 106 -2.55 16.66 0.58
N ILE A 107 -2.49 15.45 1.10
CA ILE A 107 -2.89 15.11 2.45
C ILE A 107 -1.68 15.02 3.35
N LEU A 108 -1.84 15.42 4.61
CA LEU A 108 -0.77 15.33 5.60
C LEU A 108 -0.54 13.86 5.98
N ILE A 109 0.70 13.40 5.91
CA ILE A 109 1.07 12.05 6.32
C ILE A 109 2.06 12.15 7.49
N LEU A 110 1.64 11.67 8.65
CA LEU A 110 2.47 11.65 9.85
C LEU A 110 2.79 10.21 10.25
N VAL A 111 4.07 9.93 10.39
CA VAL A 111 4.56 8.65 10.92
C VAL A 111 5.18 8.91 12.28
N ASP A 112 4.56 8.37 13.33
CA ASP A 112 4.94 8.62 14.74
C ASP A 112 5.03 10.12 15.09
N GLY A 113 4.19 10.95 14.44
CA GLY A 113 4.12 12.39 14.67
C GLY A 113 5.05 13.25 13.81
N TYR A 114 5.80 12.65 12.89
CA TYR A 114 6.68 13.35 11.95
C TYR A 114 6.17 13.20 10.51
N GLU A 115 6.20 14.29 9.75
CA GLU A 115 5.88 14.26 8.33
C GLU A 115 6.93 13.47 7.55
N ARG A 116 6.51 12.42 6.88
CA ARG A 116 7.37 11.61 6.01
C ARG A 116 6.55 10.74 5.07
N PRO A 117 7.11 10.41 3.88
CA PRO A 117 6.44 9.51 2.94
C PRO A 117 6.32 8.09 3.50
N ILE A 118 5.20 7.43 3.20
CA ILE A 118 4.91 6.06 3.65
C ILE A 118 5.36 4.98 2.66
N ASP A 119 5.82 5.37 1.48
CA ASP A 119 6.21 4.44 0.42
C ASP A 119 7.36 3.51 0.82
N ARG A 120 8.16 3.96 1.78
CA ARG A 120 9.31 3.20 2.30
C ARG A 120 9.03 2.45 3.59
N LEU A 121 7.80 2.48 4.09
CA LEU A 121 7.43 1.73 5.29
C LEU A 121 7.01 0.32 4.91
N SER A 122 7.58 -0.65 5.62
CA SER A 122 7.14 -2.04 5.56
C SER A 122 5.82 -2.21 6.30
N VAL A 123 4.93 -3.05 5.78
CA VAL A 123 3.65 -3.36 6.44
C VAL A 123 3.88 -4.01 7.81
N GLU A 124 4.98 -4.75 7.95
CA GLU A 124 5.37 -5.44 9.18
C GLU A 124 5.76 -4.50 10.32
N GLU A 125 6.23 -3.28 10.00
CA GLU A 125 6.59 -2.27 10.99
C GLU A 125 5.37 -1.55 11.58
N VAL A 126 4.23 -1.59 10.89
CA VAL A 126 3.06 -0.82 11.26
C VAL A 126 2.28 -1.47 12.38
N GLU A 127 1.92 -0.70 13.41
CA GLU A 127 1.00 -1.05 14.47
C GLU A 127 -0.44 -0.74 14.07
N SER A 128 -0.68 0.49 13.58
CA SER A 128 -1.99 0.95 13.12
C SER A 128 -1.86 2.13 12.17
N VAL A 129 -2.88 2.31 11.32
CA VAL A 129 -3.04 3.48 10.47
C VAL A 129 -4.41 4.09 10.74
N THR A 130 -4.43 5.38 11.05
CA THR A 130 -5.66 6.14 11.29
C THR A 130 -5.80 7.23 10.23
N VAL A 131 -6.96 7.32 9.60
CA VAL A 131 -7.30 8.37 8.65
C VAL A 131 -8.26 9.35 9.29
N LEU A 132 -7.86 10.62 9.37
CA LEU A 132 -8.64 11.73 9.87
C LEU A 132 -9.32 12.42 8.70
N LYS A 133 -10.66 12.49 8.72
CA LYS A 133 -11.46 12.83 7.54
C LYS A 133 -12.17 14.18 7.61
N ASP A 134 -12.24 14.79 8.76
CA ASP A 134 -12.95 16.05 8.95
C ASP A 134 -12.15 17.06 9.79
N ALA A 135 -12.60 18.30 9.77
CA ALA A 135 -11.95 19.40 10.48
C ALA A 135 -11.89 19.19 11.99
N ALA A 136 -12.89 18.50 12.58
CA ALA A 136 -12.88 18.20 14.01
C ALA A 136 -11.76 17.22 14.36
N ALA A 137 -11.50 16.23 13.48
CA ALA A 137 -10.41 15.27 13.64
C ALA A 137 -9.04 15.93 13.40
N THR A 138 -8.93 16.85 12.45
CA THR A 138 -7.66 17.46 12.06
C THR A 138 -7.35 18.78 12.77
N ALA A 139 -8.23 19.24 13.68
CA ALA A 139 -8.07 20.51 14.39
C ALA A 139 -6.72 20.67 15.11
N LEU A 140 -6.15 19.56 15.62
CA LEU A 140 -4.84 19.55 16.28
C LEU A 140 -3.68 19.70 15.31
N LEU A 141 -3.89 19.43 14.01
CA LEU A 141 -2.86 19.46 12.97
C LEU A 141 -2.77 20.82 12.27
N GLY A 142 -3.70 21.74 12.61
CA GLY A 142 -3.73 23.09 12.05
C GLY A 142 -4.02 23.11 10.55
N HIS A 143 -3.38 24.05 9.83
CA HIS A 143 -3.62 24.26 8.40
C HIS A 143 -3.10 23.13 7.51
N GLU A 144 -2.09 22.40 7.96
CA GLU A 144 -1.52 21.25 7.21
C GLU A 144 -2.51 20.09 7.10
N GLY A 145 -3.43 19.98 8.07
CA GLY A 145 -4.47 18.94 8.08
C GLY A 145 -5.75 19.30 7.33
N ILE A 146 -5.80 20.39 6.56
CA ILE A 146 -7.04 20.88 5.91
C ILE A 146 -7.66 19.88 4.94
N ASN A 147 -6.84 19.12 4.22
CA ASN A 147 -7.26 18.08 3.28
C ASN A 147 -7.44 16.71 3.93
N GLY A 148 -7.37 16.64 5.26
CA GLY A 148 -7.32 15.40 6.03
C GLY A 148 -5.91 14.93 6.30
N ALA A 149 -5.77 13.88 7.12
CA ALA A 149 -4.47 13.35 7.49
C ALA A 149 -4.48 11.83 7.60
N ILE A 150 -3.33 11.22 7.30
CA ILE A 150 -3.02 9.82 7.57
C ILE A 150 -2.00 9.77 8.71
N LEU A 151 -2.37 9.14 9.81
CA LEU A 151 -1.50 8.93 10.96
C LEU A 151 -1.06 7.48 10.98
N VAL A 152 0.23 7.24 10.89
CA VAL A 152 0.83 5.91 10.97
C VAL A 152 1.54 5.76 12.30
N LYS A 153 1.16 4.75 13.05
CA LYS A 153 1.81 4.36 14.30
C LYS A 153 2.65 3.12 14.05
N THR A 154 3.94 3.19 14.35
CA THR A 154 4.84 2.05 14.16
C THR A 154 4.90 1.18 15.40
N LYS A 155 5.21 -0.10 15.22
CA LYS A 155 5.38 -1.06 16.31
C LYS A 155 6.51 -0.64 17.23
N ARG A 156 6.26 -0.84 18.51
CA ARG A 156 7.23 -0.51 19.57
C ARG A 156 7.55 -1.75 20.39
N GLY A 157 8.68 -1.72 21.08
CA GLY A 157 9.04 -2.77 22.02
C GLY A 157 8.01 -2.87 23.15
N ALA A 158 7.64 -4.08 23.48
CA ALA A 158 6.79 -4.40 24.62
C ALA A 158 7.62 -4.97 25.76
N GLU A 159 7.12 -4.84 26.99
CA GLU A 159 7.71 -5.47 28.15
C GLU A 159 7.60 -7.00 28.07
N GLY A 160 8.67 -7.68 28.32
CA GLY A 160 8.70 -9.14 28.26
C GLY A 160 10.01 -9.69 27.69
N LYS A 161 10.04 -11.02 27.55
CA LYS A 161 11.18 -11.73 26.95
C LYS A 161 11.37 -11.30 25.50
N THR A 162 12.61 -11.25 25.06
CA THR A 162 12.95 -11.03 23.67
C THR A 162 12.23 -12.02 22.76
N ARG A 163 11.53 -11.51 21.75
CA ARG A 163 10.87 -12.30 20.72
C ARG A 163 11.48 -11.97 19.38
N VAL A 164 11.65 -12.98 18.55
CA VAL A 164 12.15 -12.87 17.19
C VAL A 164 11.03 -13.35 16.26
N LYS A 165 10.67 -12.53 15.29
CA LYS A 165 9.74 -12.87 14.21
C LYS A 165 10.52 -12.85 12.90
N VAL A 166 10.46 -13.94 12.16
CA VAL A 166 11.09 -14.06 10.83
C VAL A 166 9.99 -14.42 9.85
N GLY A 167 10.02 -13.79 8.69
CA GLY A 167 9.11 -14.11 7.60
C GLY A 167 9.83 -14.10 6.26
N TYR A 168 9.33 -14.92 5.35
CA TYR A 168 9.71 -14.94 3.94
C TYR A 168 8.46 -15.12 3.10
N SER A 169 8.36 -14.34 2.05
CA SER A 169 7.28 -14.47 1.06
C SER A 169 7.84 -14.35 -0.34
N HIS A 170 7.34 -15.19 -1.22
CA HIS A 170 7.62 -15.14 -2.65
C HIS A 170 6.31 -14.89 -3.38
N LYS A 171 6.28 -13.91 -4.28
CA LYS A 171 5.08 -13.52 -5.02
C LYS A 171 5.34 -13.65 -6.50
N PHE A 172 4.35 -14.22 -7.18
CA PHE A 172 4.24 -14.16 -8.63
C PHE A 172 3.16 -13.14 -8.98
N GLN A 173 3.51 -12.17 -9.80
CA GLN A 173 2.58 -11.22 -10.36
C GLN A 173 2.43 -11.52 -11.85
N PHE A 174 1.19 -11.70 -12.26
CA PHE A 174 0.86 -11.85 -13.67
C PHE A 174 0.38 -10.49 -14.16
N ASP A 175 0.99 -9.97 -15.21
CA ASP A 175 0.48 -8.76 -15.80
C ASP A 175 -0.90 -9.03 -16.43
N PRO A 176 -1.85 -8.10 -16.31
CA PRO A 176 -3.12 -8.22 -16.98
C PRO A 176 -2.87 -8.32 -18.49
N GLU A 177 -3.70 -9.07 -19.17
CA GLU A 177 -3.68 -9.13 -20.63
C GLU A 177 -3.78 -7.71 -21.20
N PHE A 178 -2.73 -7.28 -21.89
CA PHE A 178 -2.82 -6.08 -22.69
C PHE A 178 -3.67 -6.36 -23.91
N ALA A 179 -4.35 -5.34 -24.43
CA ALA A 179 -5.01 -5.45 -25.71
C ALA A 179 -4.02 -5.95 -26.76
N ASP A 180 -4.44 -6.90 -27.59
CA ASP A 180 -3.64 -7.39 -28.68
C ASP A 180 -3.23 -6.23 -29.58
N MET A 181 -1.94 -6.04 -29.73
CA MET A 181 -1.40 -5.03 -30.64
C MET A 181 -1.47 -5.57 -32.07
N VAL A 182 -1.99 -4.74 -32.97
CA VAL A 182 -2.03 -5.04 -34.39
C VAL A 182 -0.59 -5.05 -34.93
N ASP A 183 -0.26 -6.03 -35.73
CA ASP A 183 1.02 -6.10 -36.43
C ASP A 183 1.16 -5.04 -37.54
N GLY A 184 2.35 -4.89 -38.11
CA GLY A 184 2.62 -3.90 -39.14
C GLY A 184 1.72 -4.03 -40.40
N TYR A 185 1.45 -5.26 -40.82
CA TYR A 185 0.53 -5.52 -41.94
C TYR A 185 -0.91 -5.12 -41.60
N GLY A 186 -1.39 -5.51 -40.40
CA GLY A 186 -2.73 -5.17 -39.93
C GLY A 186 -2.93 -3.66 -39.80
N TYR A 187 -1.92 -2.94 -39.27
CA TYR A 187 -1.95 -1.47 -39.22
C TYR A 187 -2.01 -0.84 -40.60
N ALA A 188 -1.09 -1.20 -41.51
CA ALA A 188 -0.99 -0.62 -42.83
C ALA A 188 -2.27 -0.88 -43.65
N SER A 189 -2.84 -2.10 -43.57
CA SER A 189 -4.09 -2.45 -44.25
C SER A 189 -5.31 -1.73 -43.68
N ALA A 190 -5.39 -1.57 -42.36
CA ALA A 190 -6.44 -0.81 -41.68
C ALA A 190 -6.36 0.69 -42.04
N PHE A 191 -5.15 1.23 -42.06
CA PHE A 191 -4.91 2.62 -42.45
C PHE A 191 -5.31 2.88 -43.91
N ASN A 192 -4.96 2.01 -44.84
CA ASN A 192 -5.40 2.10 -46.23
C ASN A 192 -6.92 2.02 -46.36
N ARG A 193 -7.59 1.18 -45.54
CA ARG A 193 -9.05 1.09 -45.51
C ARG A 193 -9.69 2.38 -45.01
N ALA A 194 -9.13 2.99 -43.95
CA ALA A 194 -9.60 4.26 -43.43
C ALA A 194 -9.49 5.37 -44.49
N ARG A 195 -8.33 5.48 -45.14
CA ARG A 195 -8.13 6.47 -46.21
C ARG A 195 -9.10 6.30 -47.40
N ARG A 196 -9.37 5.06 -47.79
CA ARG A 196 -10.38 4.78 -48.83
C ARG A 196 -11.78 5.22 -48.42
N ASN A 197 -12.15 5.03 -47.17
CA ASN A 197 -13.44 5.49 -46.65
C ASN A 197 -13.56 7.03 -46.68
N ASP A 198 -12.44 7.73 -46.48
CA ASP A 198 -12.35 9.18 -46.56
C ASP A 198 -12.21 9.72 -48.03
N GLY A 199 -12.28 8.82 -49.03
CA GLY A 199 -12.12 9.19 -50.46
C GLY A 199 -10.67 9.52 -50.85
N LEU A 200 -9.69 9.16 -50.03
CA LEU A 200 -8.27 9.38 -50.28
C LEU A 200 -7.60 8.16 -50.93
N SER A 201 -6.50 8.38 -51.64
CA SER A 201 -5.68 7.30 -52.16
C SER A 201 -5.04 6.48 -51.06
N ALA A 202 -4.77 5.19 -51.31
CA ALA A 202 -4.03 4.34 -50.40
C ALA A 202 -2.63 4.93 -50.09
N ALA A 203 -2.21 4.82 -48.82
CA ALA A 203 -0.88 5.28 -48.40
C ALA A 203 0.20 4.23 -48.67
N TYR A 204 -0.18 2.96 -48.55
CA TYR A 204 0.70 1.81 -48.77
C TYR A 204 0.28 1.06 -50.02
N THR A 205 1.24 0.73 -50.87
CA THR A 205 1.02 -0.08 -52.06
C THR A 205 0.82 -1.55 -51.69
N GLU A 206 0.27 -2.34 -52.60
CA GLU A 206 0.14 -3.80 -52.42
C GLU A 206 1.50 -4.49 -52.23
N GLN A 207 2.55 -3.97 -52.88
CA GLN A 207 3.91 -4.49 -52.71
C GLN A 207 4.43 -4.24 -51.31
N GLU A 208 4.24 -3.04 -50.74
CA GLU A 208 4.63 -2.69 -49.37
C GLU A 208 3.85 -3.50 -48.33
N LEU A 209 2.55 -3.72 -48.57
CA LEU A 209 1.74 -4.59 -47.69
C LEU A 209 2.26 -6.02 -47.68
N ASN A 210 2.69 -6.55 -48.83
CA ASN A 210 3.30 -7.87 -48.86
C ASN A 210 4.66 -7.94 -48.12
N LEU A 211 5.48 -6.88 -48.22
CA LEU A 211 6.75 -6.80 -47.53
C LEU A 211 6.54 -6.79 -45.99
N PHE A 212 5.52 -6.11 -45.47
CA PHE A 212 5.14 -6.20 -44.06
C PHE A 212 4.70 -7.61 -43.67
N LYS A 213 3.93 -8.28 -44.53
CA LYS A 213 3.40 -9.63 -44.26
C LYS A 213 4.48 -10.71 -44.27
N ASP A 214 5.34 -10.66 -45.27
CA ASP A 214 6.35 -11.69 -45.53
C ASP A 214 7.62 -11.45 -44.72
N GLY A 215 7.83 -10.22 -44.18
CA GLY A 215 9.03 -9.87 -43.39
C GLY A 215 10.34 -9.96 -44.19
N SER A 216 10.27 -9.89 -45.54
CA SER A 216 11.45 -10.02 -46.42
C SER A 216 12.39 -8.82 -46.35
N ASP A 217 11.92 -7.68 -45.92
CA ASP A 217 12.75 -6.50 -45.64
C ASP A 217 12.46 -5.93 -44.24
N PRO A 218 13.08 -6.50 -43.20
CA PRO A 218 12.81 -6.08 -41.82
C PRO A 218 13.40 -4.70 -41.46
N TYR A 219 14.24 -4.13 -42.32
CA TYR A 219 14.84 -2.84 -42.08
C TYR A 219 13.93 -1.67 -42.48
N PHE A 220 13.32 -1.71 -43.68
CA PHE A 220 12.40 -0.67 -44.17
C PHE A 220 10.93 -0.95 -43.80
N TYR A 221 10.57 -2.22 -43.65
CA TYR A 221 9.20 -2.66 -43.31
C TYR A 221 9.20 -3.54 -42.04
N PRO A 222 9.57 -2.97 -40.89
CA PRO A 222 9.68 -3.74 -39.66
C PRO A 222 8.31 -4.18 -39.12
N ASN A 223 8.20 -5.45 -38.80
CA ASN A 223 7.04 -6.03 -38.12
C ASN A 223 7.44 -6.57 -36.74
N VAL A 224 7.80 -5.66 -35.83
CA VAL A 224 8.33 -5.99 -34.51
C VAL A 224 7.23 -5.91 -33.47
N ASN A 225 7.02 -7.00 -32.73
CA ASN A 225 6.22 -6.97 -31.51
C ASN A 225 7.06 -6.39 -30.36
N TRP A 226 6.97 -5.09 -30.15
CA TRP A 226 7.70 -4.37 -29.12
C TRP A 226 7.35 -4.85 -27.72
N ARG A 227 6.12 -5.31 -27.49
CA ARG A 227 5.70 -5.87 -26.20
C ARG A 227 6.50 -7.11 -25.86
N ASP A 228 6.55 -8.09 -26.74
CA ASP A 228 7.25 -9.33 -26.52
C ASP A 228 8.77 -9.13 -26.42
N LEU A 229 9.28 -8.06 -27.04
CA LEU A 229 10.67 -7.69 -26.95
C LEU A 229 11.03 -7.08 -25.60
N THR A 230 10.14 -6.24 -25.03
CA THR A 230 10.44 -5.41 -23.84
C THR A 230 9.88 -5.98 -22.57
N PHE A 231 8.76 -6.70 -22.61
CA PHE A 231 8.06 -7.19 -21.42
C PHE A 231 8.14 -8.70 -21.24
N LYS A 232 8.10 -9.12 -19.99
CA LYS A 232 7.82 -10.49 -19.56
C LYS A 232 6.36 -10.56 -19.15
N ASN A 233 5.77 -11.75 -19.23
CA ASN A 233 4.38 -11.96 -18.79
C ASN A 233 4.25 -12.11 -17.28
N THR A 234 5.36 -12.22 -16.56
CA THR A 234 5.40 -12.43 -15.11
C THR A 234 6.45 -11.55 -14.47
N ALA A 235 6.12 -11.01 -13.31
CA ALA A 235 7.06 -10.41 -12.39
C ALA A 235 7.14 -11.24 -11.11
N GLU A 236 8.29 -11.23 -10.46
CA GLU A 236 8.54 -11.97 -9.23
C GLU A 236 9.01 -11.01 -8.15
N GLU A 237 8.58 -11.26 -6.92
CA GLU A 237 9.02 -10.48 -5.76
C GLU A 237 9.34 -11.42 -4.61
N ASP A 238 10.57 -11.33 -4.12
CA ASP A 238 11.04 -11.99 -2.92
C ASP A 238 11.12 -10.99 -1.78
N HIS A 239 10.43 -11.26 -0.68
CA HIS A 239 10.47 -10.43 0.52
C HIS A 239 10.83 -11.26 1.73
N ALA A 240 11.86 -10.86 2.45
CA ALA A 240 12.32 -11.48 3.70
C ALA A 240 12.45 -10.42 4.79
N TYR A 241 12.01 -10.74 6.00
CA TYR A 241 12.15 -9.83 7.12
C TYR A 241 12.50 -10.51 8.43
N VAL A 242 13.13 -9.75 9.31
CA VAL A 242 13.43 -10.14 10.68
C VAL A 242 13.05 -9.00 11.61
N SER A 243 12.23 -9.29 12.59
CA SER A 243 11.88 -8.35 13.67
C SER A 243 12.30 -8.91 15.02
N VAL A 244 12.97 -8.10 15.81
CA VAL A 244 13.38 -8.44 17.18
C VAL A 244 12.78 -7.40 18.11
N TYR A 245 12.00 -7.83 19.07
CA TYR A 245 11.35 -6.94 20.02
C TYR A 245 11.30 -7.55 21.43
N GLY A 246 11.31 -6.68 22.42
CA GLY A 246 11.29 -7.06 23.81
C GLY A 246 11.60 -5.88 24.71
N GLY A 247 11.80 -6.14 25.96
CA GLY A 247 12.21 -5.11 26.90
C GLY A 247 11.97 -5.47 28.34
N THR A 248 12.53 -4.63 29.14
CA THR A 248 12.31 -4.62 30.61
C THR A 248 11.46 -3.41 30.97
N ASN A 249 11.11 -3.28 32.26
CA ASN A 249 10.40 -2.10 32.74
C ASN A 249 11.18 -0.79 32.49
N LYS A 250 12.51 -0.84 32.32
CA LYS A 250 13.36 0.34 32.11
C LYS A 250 13.68 0.63 30.63
N VAL A 251 13.74 -0.39 29.80
CA VAL A 251 14.15 -0.24 28.40
C VAL A 251 13.32 -1.19 27.54
N LYS A 252 12.63 -0.65 26.57
CA LYS A 252 11.89 -1.38 25.53
C LYS A 252 12.55 -1.14 24.18
N TYR A 253 12.67 -2.17 23.36
CA TYR A 253 13.30 -2.07 22.05
C TYR A 253 12.51 -2.84 20.99
N TYR A 254 12.54 -2.29 19.79
CA TYR A 254 12.03 -2.91 18.57
C TYR A 254 13.06 -2.66 17.47
N THR A 255 13.42 -3.69 16.74
CA THR A 255 14.30 -3.61 15.56
C THR A 255 13.69 -4.43 14.46
N HIS A 256 13.63 -3.87 13.27
CA HIS A 256 13.12 -4.51 12.08
C HIS A 256 14.11 -4.32 10.94
N ILE A 257 14.33 -5.35 10.17
CA ILE A 257 15.13 -5.35 8.95
C ILE A 257 14.34 -6.12 7.92
N ASP A 258 14.13 -5.52 6.76
CA ASP A 258 13.53 -6.18 5.62
C ASP A 258 14.44 -6.13 4.39
N TYR A 259 14.29 -7.09 3.53
CA TYR A 259 14.95 -7.22 2.25
C TYR A 259 13.89 -7.57 1.21
N THR A 260 13.81 -6.77 0.17
CA THR A 260 12.90 -6.97 -0.96
C THR A 260 13.71 -7.01 -2.26
N ASP A 261 13.53 -8.05 -3.04
CA ASP A 261 14.09 -8.21 -4.38
C ASP A 261 12.95 -8.33 -5.39
N VAL A 262 12.83 -7.36 -6.27
CA VAL A 262 11.76 -7.30 -7.27
C VAL A 262 12.35 -7.46 -8.66
N ARG A 263 11.87 -8.47 -9.37
CA ARG A 263 12.14 -8.70 -10.79
C ARG A 263 10.91 -8.30 -11.57
N GLY A 264 10.92 -7.08 -12.05
CA GLY A 264 9.78 -6.48 -12.75
C GLY A 264 9.43 -7.17 -14.07
N ALA A 265 8.28 -6.78 -14.61
CA ALA A 265 7.81 -7.24 -15.90
C ALA A 265 8.65 -6.73 -17.08
N LEU A 266 9.37 -5.63 -16.95
CA LEU A 266 10.35 -5.21 -17.95
C LEU A 266 11.54 -6.18 -17.97
N LYS A 267 11.96 -6.61 -19.15
CA LYS A 267 13.18 -7.42 -19.31
C LYS A 267 14.37 -6.61 -18.78
N ASP A 268 15.26 -7.28 -18.05
CA ASP A 268 16.47 -6.71 -17.44
C ASP A 268 16.26 -5.69 -16.31
N THR A 269 15.05 -5.58 -15.76
CA THR A 269 14.79 -4.74 -14.60
C THR A 269 14.79 -5.57 -13.33
N ARG A 270 15.74 -5.27 -12.43
CA ARG A 270 15.82 -5.83 -11.08
C ARG A 270 15.99 -4.69 -10.08
N GLN A 271 15.16 -4.65 -9.06
CA GLN A 271 15.27 -3.70 -7.97
C GLN A 271 15.45 -4.44 -6.65
N THR A 272 16.45 -4.05 -5.91
CA THR A 272 16.73 -4.64 -4.59
C THR A 272 16.70 -3.54 -3.55
N THR A 273 15.84 -3.68 -2.55
CA THR A 273 15.68 -2.71 -1.48
C THR A 273 15.96 -3.37 -0.13
N MET A 274 16.79 -2.74 0.68
CA MET A 274 17.02 -3.14 2.07
C MET A 274 16.60 -1.99 2.97
N ARG A 275 15.75 -2.29 3.94
CA ARG A 275 15.25 -1.31 4.91
C ARG A 275 15.58 -1.78 6.32
N SER A 276 15.93 -0.85 7.18
CA SER A 276 16.14 -1.14 8.59
C SER A 276 15.54 -0.05 9.46
N CYS A 277 14.81 -0.44 10.46
CA CYS A 277 14.26 0.46 11.48
C CYS A 277 14.59 -0.06 12.89
N ALA A 278 15.06 0.83 13.74
CA ALA A 278 15.33 0.51 15.13
C ALA A 278 14.76 1.60 16.03
N SER A 279 13.97 1.19 17.01
CA SER A 279 13.41 2.09 18.02
C SER A 279 13.84 1.63 19.40
N ARG A 280 14.41 2.54 20.18
CA ARG A 280 14.81 2.31 21.56
C ARG A 280 14.24 3.43 22.43
N ARG A 281 13.42 3.08 23.41
CA ARG A 281 12.92 4.03 24.40
C ARG A 281 13.48 3.68 25.79
N PRO A 282 14.26 4.57 26.39
CA PRO A 282 14.41 4.56 27.84
C PRO A 282 13.12 5.08 28.46
N ILE A 283 12.55 4.36 29.41
CA ILE A 283 11.46 4.90 30.23
C ILE A 283 12.14 5.81 31.25
N SER A 284 12.05 7.12 31.05
CA SER A 284 12.33 8.07 32.10
C SER A 284 11.25 7.95 33.16
N VAL A 285 11.66 7.64 34.37
CA VAL A 285 10.85 7.89 35.57
C VAL A 285 10.41 9.35 35.51
N PRO A 286 9.14 9.71 35.74
CA PRO A 286 8.70 11.09 35.69
C PRO A 286 9.32 11.87 36.84
N THR A 287 10.48 12.42 36.61
CA THR A 287 10.97 13.59 37.33
C THR A 287 10.56 14.76 36.46
N SER A 288 9.71 15.60 37.02
CA SER A 288 9.24 16.85 36.42
C SER A 288 10.35 17.56 35.67
N THR A 289 10.14 17.83 34.39
CA THR A 289 10.86 18.67 33.46
C THR A 289 11.52 17.96 32.26
N SER A 290 11.08 18.40 31.09
CA SER A 290 11.65 18.21 29.75
C SER A 290 11.58 16.82 29.11
N ALA A 291 10.63 16.68 28.20
CA ALA A 291 10.61 15.63 27.18
C ALA A 291 11.79 15.76 26.23
N SER A 292 12.72 14.83 26.25
CA SER A 292 13.73 14.74 25.20
C SER A 292 13.21 13.89 24.03
N PRO A 293 13.47 14.33 22.78
CA PRO A 293 12.92 13.70 21.59
C PRO A 293 13.53 12.31 21.37
N THR A 294 12.66 11.37 21.06
CA THR A 294 13.02 10.02 20.64
C THR A 294 13.70 10.08 19.26
N ARG A 295 14.95 9.69 19.16
CA ARG A 295 15.59 9.53 17.84
C ARG A 295 15.02 8.28 17.16
N LEU A 296 14.24 8.49 16.12
CA LEU A 296 13.97 7.48 15.09
C LEU A 296 15.05 7.63 14.00
N SER A 297 15.79 6.59 13.74
CA SER A 297 16.66 6.52 12.56
C SER A 297 16.15 5.42 11.65
N CYS A 298 15.45 5.81 10.60
CA CYS A 298 15.21 4.95 9.46
C CYS A 298 16.12 5.41 8.31
N ARG A 299 16.91 4.53 7.74
CA ARG A 299 17.71 4.75 6.53
C ARG A 299 17.34 3.72 5.47
#